data_b565a583fdf42db1292036abae019e6e
#
_entry.id   b565a583fdf42db1292036abae019e6e
#
_cell.length_a   1.000
_cell.length_b   1.000
_cell.length_c   1.000
_cell.angle_alpha   90.00
_cell.angle_beta   90.00
_cell.angle_gamma   90.00
#
_symmetry.space_group_name_H-M   'P 1'
#
loop_
_entity.id
_entity.type
_entity.pdbx_description
1 polymer ?
#
loop_
_entity_poly.entity_id
_entity_poly.type
_entity_poly.pdbx_seq_one_letter_code
_entity_poly.pdbx_strand_id
1 'polypeptide(L)'
;MAATPARQPRSAPAESRSFLESLDEVSEAVESGAGLPEVARAAGRALDASVIVVDAASSVLAVACASSEDERAVMAGEGGAESVELRVAELPVGQLRYRSRGAPPPAALLRLVGNLIGLEVDRAKAPERATEAAVGDFLQDLLGRRLTDRDNIVARAGELGCDVTAGASMIVVRARPQGPEEGDWRARVLTVAERGARGVERASLAALAEVGWSRHGQGPNEDAGARLERELVILTPAVDMAAAKRTAAAIVRELEAGLPGFTVTVARSRHATDPADLHRAGAEALLAANVAEARGLTELSFEETGAYRLLLPAMSK
;
A
#
# COMPACT_ATOMS: atom_id res chain seq x y z
N MET A 1 46.34 16.00 59.05
CA MET A 1 46.19 15.36 57.73
C MET A 1 44.87 14.57 57.75
N ALA A 2 43.82 15.12 57.20
CA ALA A 2 42.50 14.45 57.12
C ALA A 2 42.39 13.75 55.78
N ALA A 3 42.18 12.43 55.82
CA ALA A 3 41.99 11.61 54.66
C ALA A 3 40.57 11.86 54.05
N THR A 4 40.53 12.24 52.78
CA THR A 4 39.33 12.38 51.98
C THR A 4 38.79 10.97 51.65
N PRO A 5 37.50 10.67 51.93
CA PRO A 5 36.93 9.38 51.55
C PRO A 5 36.76 9.28 50.05
N ALA A 6 37.25 8.21 49.45
CA ALA A 6 37.10 7.85 48.05
C ALA A 6 35.56 7.69 47.72
N ARG A 7 35.12 8.44 46.73
CA ARG A 7 33.76 8.38 46.19
C ARG A 7 33.58 7.03 45.43
N GLN A 8 32.85 6.10 46.00
CA GLN A 8 32.45 4.88 45.34
C GLN A 8 31.62 5.22 44.07
N PRO A 9 31.86 4.53 42.95
CA PRO A 9 31.01 4.71 41.77
C PRO A 9 29.55 4.27 42.10
N ARG A 10 28.59 5.18 41.95
CA ARG A 10 27.19 4.86 42.07
C ARG A 10 26.86 3.78 41.04
N SER A 11 26.47 2.58 41.49
CA SER A 11 25.85 1.56 40.67
C SER A 11 24.68 2.18 39.92
N ALA A 12 24.63 2.02 38.61
CA ALA A 12 23.44 2.40 37.84
C ALA A 12 22.22 1.69 38.45
N PRO A 13 21.07 2.35 38.59
CA PRO A 13 19.89 1.75 39.20
C PRO A 13 19.53 0.46 38.42
N ALA A 14 19.01 -0.56 39.12
CA ALA A 14 18.66 -1.86 38.57
C ALA A 14 17.72 -1.76 37.34
N GLU A 15 16.86 -0.73 37.31
CA GLU A 15 15.98 -0.37 36.20
C GLU A 15 16.73 -0.04 34.89
N SER A 16 17.87 0.67 34.96
CA SER A 16 18.68 0.99 33.78
C SER A 16 19.36 -0.23 33.20
N ARG A 17 19.71 -1.21 34.02
CA ARG A 17 20.32 -2.46 33.56
C ARG A 17 19.29 -3.35 32.87
N SER A 18 18.11 -3.50 33.45
CA SER A 18 16.98 -4.25 32.86
C SER A 18 16.52 -3.62 31.52
N PHE A 19 16.54 -2.29 31.43
CA PHE A 19 16.23 -1.58 30.18
C PHE A 19 17.22 -1.89 29.05
N LEU A 20 18.51 -1.88 29.34
CA LEU A 20 19.55 -2.19 28.35
C LEU A 20 19.49 -3.65 27.91
N GLU A 21 19.35 -4.59 28.85
CA GLU A 21 19.20 -6.02 28.55
C GLU A 21 17.98 -6.30 27.66
N SER A 22 16.86 -5.63 27.91
CA SER A 22 15.66 -5.78 27.09
C SER A 22 15.84 -5.23 25.68
N LEU A 23 16.56 -4.13 25.51
CA LEU A 23 16.84 -3.55 24.20
C LEU A 23 17.85 -4.40 23.41
N ASP A 24 18.85 -4.97 24.11
CA ASP A 24 19.86 -5.84 23.51
C ASP A 24 19.22 -7.07 22.85
N GLU A 25 18.22 -7.70 23.47
CA GLU A 25 17.49 -8.83 22.87
C GLU A 25 16.82 -8.46 21.54
N VAL A 26 16.21 -7.29 21.45
CA VAL A 26 15.57 -6.82 20.21
C VAL A 26 16.61 -6.49 19.16
N SER A 27 17.70 -5.83 19.57
CA SER A 27 18.83 -5.50 18.68
C SER A 27 19.48 -6.74 18.10
N GLU A 28 19.74 -7.76 18.92
CA GLU A 28 20.30 -9.04 18.49
C GLU A 28 19.39 -9.77 17.49
N ALA A 29 18.07 -9.75 17.72
CA ALA A 29 17.11 -10.33 16.80
C ALA A 29 17.11 -9.64 15.42
N VAL A 30 17.29 -8.31 15.38
CA VAL A 30 17.41 -7.55 14.14
C VAL A 30 18.76 -7.80 13.45
N GLU A 31 19.86 -7.75 14.22
CA GLU A 31 21.22 -7.92 13.69
C GLU A 31 21.48 -9.32 13.16
N SER A 32 20.93 -10.35 13.81
CA SER A 32 21.02 -11.74 13.35
C SER A 32 20.19 -12.03 12.09
N GLY A 33 19.31 -11.10 11.69
CA GLY A 33 18.41 -11.32 10.57
C GLY A 33 17.36 -12.41 10.83
N ALA A 34 16.95 -12.59 12.10
CA ALA A 34 16.01 -13.63 12.51
C ALA A 34 14.60 -13.44 11.93
N GLY A 35 14.34 -12.28 11.30
CA GLY A 35 13.09 -11.93 10.65
C GLY A 35 12.05 -11.35 11.61
N LEU A 36 11.06 -10.72 11.01
CA LEU A 36 10.05 -9.92 11.72
C LEU A 36 9.29 -10.69 12.83
N PRO A 37 8.93 -11.97 12.68
CA PRO A 37 8.27 -12.71 13.76
C PRO A 37 9.13 -12.88 15.03
N GLU A 38 10.45 -13.05 14.89
CA GLU A 38 11.35 -13.14 16.05
C GLU A 38 11.57 -11.77 16.69
N VAL A 39 11.75 -10.73 15.87
CA VAL A 39 11.85 -9.34 16.34
C VAL A 39 10.58 -8.96 17.12
N ALA A 40 9.40 -9.31 16.63
CA ALA A 40 8.14 -9.08 17.35
C ALA A 40 8.08 -9.81 18.69
N ARG A 41 8.58 -11.06 18.76
CA ARG A 41 8.65 -11.82 20.02
C ARG A 41 9.61 -11.19 21.02
N ALA A 42 10.79 -10.76 20.57
CA ALA A 42 11.75 -10.05 21.39
C ALA A 42 11.17 -8.73 21.90
N ALA A 43 10.51 -7.97 21.03
CA ALA A 43 9.81 -6.74 21.40
C ALA A 43 8.70 -6.98 22.43
N GLY A 44 7.90 -8.04 22.27
CA GLY A 44 6.86 -8.42 23.24
C GLY A 44 7.42 -8.75 24.63
N ARG A 45 8.62 -9.38 24.70
CA ARG A 45 9.34 -9.61 25.97
C ARG A 45 9.88 -8.29 26.54
N ALA A 46 10.56 -7.49 25.70
CA ALA A 46 11.17 -6.22 26.10
C ALA A 46 10.16 -5.22 26.65
N LEU A 47 8.96 -5.16 26.05
CA LEU A 47 7.89 -4.24 26.42
C LEU A 47 6.93 -4.82 27.50
N ASP A 48 7.09 -6.09 27.88
CA ASP A 48 6.12 -6.86 28.68
C ASP A 48 4.69 -6.68 28.14
N ALA A 49 4.55 -6.91 26.85
CA ALA A 49 3.30 -6.63 26.12
C ALA A 49 2.99 -7.74 25.09
N SER A 50 1.72 -7.87 24.76
CA SER A 50 1.30 -8.52 23.52
C SER A 50 1.43 -7.52 22.39
N VAL A 51 2.09 -7.92 21.30
CA VAL A 51 2.40 -7.02 20.18
C VAL A 51 1.95 -7.60 18.85
N ILE A 52 1.50 -6.71 17.97
CA ILE A 52 1.20 -6.99 16.57
C ILE A 52 1.83 -5.92 15.72
N VAL A 53 2.56 -6.32 14.70
CA VAL A 53 3.15 -5.43 13.70
C VAL A 53 2.29 -5.48 12.44
N VAL A 54 1.82 -4.33 11.98
CA VAL A 54 1.08 -4.19 10.73
C VAL A 54 1.81 -3.24 9.78
N ASP A 55 1.66 -3.45 8.48
CA ASP A 55 2.21 -2.53 7.48
C ASP A 55 1.33 -1.29 7.28
N ALA A 56 1.74 -0.39 6.38
CA ALA A 56 0.99 0.82 6.04
C ALA A 56 -0.40 0.51 5.44
N ALA A 57 -0.57 -0.66 4.81
CA ALA A 57 -1.85 -1.15 4.28
C ALA A 57 -2.70 -1.87 5.35
N SER A 58 -2.26 -1.88 6.62
CA SER A 58 -2.91 -2.59 7.74
C SER A 58 -2.89 -4.13 7.62
N SER A 59 -2.02 -4.68 6.77
CA SER A 59 -1.79 -6.12 6.71
C SER A 59 -0.92 -6.55 7.88
N VAL A 60 -1.27 -7.67 8.54
CA VAL A 60 -0.51 -8.20 9.67
C VAL A 60 0.80 -8.80 9.16
N LEU A 61 1.92 -8.32 9.68
CA LEU A 61 3.26 -8.79 9.35
C LEU A 61 3.82 -9.76 10.39
N ALA A 62 3.54 -9.51 11.67
CA ALA A 62 3.98 -10.39 12.76
C ALA A 62 3.05 -10.24 13.96
N VAL A 63 2.92 -11.35 14.72
CA VAL A 63 2.12 -11.44 15.93
C VAL A 63 2.97 -12.08 17.04
N ALA A 64 2.97 -11.47 18.23
CA ALA A 64 3.54 -12.02 19.45
C ALA A 64 2.59 -11.74 20.62
N CYS A 65 1.48 -12.47 20.64
CA CYS A 65 0.45 -12.38 21.67
C CYS A 65 0.43 -13.64 22.54
N ALA A 66 -0.02 -13.51 23.79
CA ALA A 66 -0.08 -14.61 24.72
C ALA A 66 -1.23 -15.59 24.41
N SER A 67 -2.30 -15.12 23.78
CA SER A 67 -3.47 -15.91 23.40
C SER A 67 -4.17 -15.33 22.19
N SER A 68 -5.06 -16.09 21.56
CA SER A 68 -5.91 -15.63 20.45
C SER A 68 -6.96 -14.59 20.87
N GLU A 69 -7.33 -14.57 22.14
CA GLU A 69 -8.19 -13.52 22.69
C GLU A 69 -7.44 -12.19 22.80
N ASP A 70 -6.21 -12.27 23.26
CA ASP A 70 -5.29 -11.14 23.34
C ASP A 70 -4.99 -10.55 21.96
N GLU A 71 -4.75 -11.42 20.98
CA GLU A 71 -4.55 -11.02 19.57
C GLU A 71 -5.77 -10.25 19.04
N ARG A 72 -6.98 -10.78 19.26
CA ARG A 72 -8.22 -10.10 18.81
C ARG A 72 -8.40 -8.73 19.48
N ALA A 73 -8.13 -8.64 20.79
CA ALA A 73 -8.22 -7.37 21.52
C ALA A 73 -7.23 -6.34 21.01
N VAL A 74 -5.96 -6.74 20.74
CA VAL A 74 -4.93 -5.84 20.19
C VAL A 74 -5.30 -5.41 18.76
N MET A 75 -5.82 -6.32 17.94
CA MET A 75 -6.26 -5.98 16.58
C MET A 75 -7.45 -5.02 16.57
N ALA A 76 -8.41 -5.22 17.46
CA ALA A 76 -9.59 -4.36 17.57
C ALA A 76 -9.32 -3.00 18.24
N GLY A 77 -8.14 -2.80 18.86
CA GLY A 77 -7.85 -1.61 19.65
C GLY A 77 -8.61 -1.57 20.97
N GLU A 78 -9.01 -2.74 21.48
CA GLU A 78 -9.82 -2.89 22.69
C GLU A 78 -8.96 -3.29 23.93
N GLY A 79 -9.54 -3.21 25.11
CA GLY A 79 -8.92 -3.70 26.34
C GLY A 79 -7.62 -2.97 26.74
N GLY A 80 -7.48 -1.70 26.39
CA GLY A 80 -6.27 -0.91 26.69
C GLY A 80 -5.14 -1.13 25.68
N ALA A 81 -5.45 -1.63 24.48
CA ALA A 81 -4.50 -1.70 23.39
C ALA A 81 -4.20 -0.27 22.86
N GLU A 82 -2.93 -0.04 22.59
CA GLU A 82 -2.40 1.22 22.05
C GLU A 82 -1.67 0.96 20.74
N SER A 83 -1.43 2.02 19.97
CA SER A 83 -0.67 1.93 18.72
C SER A 83 0.40 3.00 18.62
N VAL A 84 1.55 2.64 18.01
CA VAL A 84 2.66 3.54 17.70
C VAL A 84 2.97 3.42 16.23
N GLU A 85 3.04 4.55 15.54
CA GLU A 85 3.45 4.59 14.14
C GLU A 85 4.94 4.23 14.03
N LEU A 86 5.26 3.30 13.13
CA LEU A 86 6.62 2.92 12.79
C LEU A 86 7.10 3.77 11.62
N ARG A 87 8.25 4.45 11.80
CA ARG A 87 8.81 5.36 10.80
C ARG A 87 10.27 5.03 10.52
N VAL A 88 10.66 5.16 9.26
CA VAL A 88 12.05 5.09 8.81
C VAL A 88 12.32 6.33 7.95
N ALA A 89 13.34 7.12 8.30
CA ALA A 89 13.67 8.37 7.62
C ALA A 89 12.45 9.27 7.35
N GLU A 90 11.61 9.50 8.37
CA GLU A 90 10.36 10.28 8.33
C GLU A 90 9.22 9.66 7.52
N LEU A 91 9.41 8.53 6.84
CA LEU A 91 8.37 7.82 6.11
C LEU A 91 7.67 6.80 7.02
N PRO A 92 6.32 6.78 7.07
CA PRO A 92 5.60 5.76 7.80
C PRO A 92 5.72 4.42 7.08
N VAL A 93 6.15 3.37 7.80
CA VAL A 93 6.32 2.01 7.26
C VAL A 93 5.30 1.03 7.81
N GLY A 94 4.57 1.41 8.86
CA GLY A 94 3.56 0.57 9.49
C GLY A 94 3.20 1.05 10.89
N GLN A 95 2.60 0.16 11.69
CA GLN A 95 2.23 0.41 13.08
C GLN A 95 2.61 -0.76 13.96
N LEU A 96 3.08 -0.48 15.17
CA LEU A 96 3.16 -1.42 16.28
C LEU A 96 1.92 -1.24 17.14
N ARG A 97 1.06 -2.24 17.18
CA ARG A 97 -0.07 -2.31 18.11
C ARG A 97 0.35 -3.16 19.30
N TYR A 98 0.08 -2.69 20.51
CA TYR A 98 0.50 -3.40 21.69
C TYR A 98 -0.51 -3.26 22.84
N ARG A 99 -0.51 -4.24 23.73
CA ARG A 99 -1.25 -4.22 25.00
C ARG A 99 -0.32 -4.66 26.11
N SER A 100 -0.01 -3.77 27.04
CA SER A 100 0.83 -4.04 28.19
C SER A 100 0.20 -5.10 29.08
N ARG A 101 1.01 -6.03 29.61
CA ARG A 101 0.57 -7.04 30.59
C ARG A 101 0.65 -6.53 32.00
N GLY A 102 1.48 -5.52 32.26
CA GLY A 102 1.69 -4.88 33.54
C GLY A 102 1.63 -3.37 33.45
N ALA A 103 2.66 -2.69 33.97
CA ALA A 103 2.78 -1.24 33.82
C ALA A 103 3.07 -0.86 32.35
N PRO A 104 2.59 0.31 31.90
CA PRO A 104 2.89 0.78 30.55
C PRO A 104 4.42 0.91 30.35
N PRO A 105 4.94 0.49 29.19
CA PRO A 105 6.38 0.54 28.91
C PRO A 105 6.90 1.99 28.92
N PRO A 106 8.15 2.22 29.35
CA PRO A 106 8.75 3.56 29.28
C PRO A 106 8.74 4.08 27.83
N ALA A 107 8.33 5.34 27.65
CA ALA A 107 8.23 5.95 26.31
C ALA A 107 9.54 5.90 25.51
N ALA A 108 10.70 5.96 26.20
CA ALA A 108 12.00 5.82 25.55
C ALA A 108 12.23 4.41 25.01
N LEU A 109 11.86 3.36 25.76
CA LEU A 109 11.98 1.97 25.32
C LEU A 109 11.03 1.70 24.15
N LEU A 110 9.78 2.13 24.25
CA LEU A 110 8.78 1.96 23.19
C LEU A 110 9.24 2.61 21.87
N ARG A 111 9.83 3.81 21.94
CA ARG A 111 10.37 4.50 20.76
C ARG A 111 11.56 3.76 20.15
N LEU A 112 12.50 3.28 20.97
CA LEU A 112 13.68 2.55 20.48
C LEU A 112 13.28 1.20 19.86
N VAL A 113 12.43 0.44 20.53
CA VAL A 113 11.88 -0.82 20.01
C VAL A 113 11.09 -0.56 18.74
N GLY A 114 10.27 0.49 18.70
CA GLY A 114 9.54 0.89 17.49
C GLY A 114 10.46 1.21 16.32
N ASN A 115 11.56 1.90 16.55
CA ASN A 115 12.56 2.18 15.51
C ASN A 115 13.21 0.90 14.97
N LEU A 116 13.60 -0.04 15.84
CA LEU A 116 14.19 -1.32 15.43
C LEU A 116 13.21 -2.16 14.63
N ILE A 117 11.94 -2.25 15.06
CA ILE A 117 10.88 -2.93 14.31
C ILE A 117 10.66 -2.23 12.96
N GLY A 118 10.62 -0.90 12.93
CA GLY A 118 10.46 -0.12 11.71
C GLY A 118 11.54 -0.42 10.67
N LEU A 119 12.80 -0.52 11.09
CA LEU A 119 13.91 -0.90 10.21
C LEU A 119 13.74 -2.32 9.65
N GLU A 120 13.27 -3.27 10.45
CA GLU A 120 13.06 -4.64 9.99
C GLU A 120 11.83 -4.75 9.06
N VAL A 121 10.76 -3.99 9.31
CA VAL A 121 9.62 -3.86 8.38
C VAL A 121 10.09 -3.29 7.05
N ASP A 122 10.88 -2.21 7.08
CA ASP A 122 11.45 -1.60 5.87
C ASP A 122 12.28 -2.59 5.06
N ARG A 123 13.17 -3.33 5.74
CA ARG A 123 14.00 -4.37 5.13
C ARG A 123 13.18 -5.51 4.54
N ALA A 124 12.18 -6.00 5.27
CA ALA A 124 11.31 -7.09 4.81
C ALA A 124 10.46 -6.71 3.59
N LYS A 125 10.05 -5.44 3.52
CA LYS A 125 9.22 -4.90 2.43
C LYS A 125 10.02 -4.35 1.24
N ALA A 126 11.35 -4.23 1.35
CA ALA A 126 12.17 -3.67 0.28
C ALA A 126 12.02 -4.38 -1.08
N PRO A 127 11.98 -5.73 -1.17
CA PRO A 127 11.76 -6.42 -2.44
C PRO A 127 10.38 -6.16 -3.04
N GLU A 128 9.33 -6.12 -2.20
CA GLU A 128 7.96 -5.83 -2.64
C GLU A 128 7.87 -4.40 -3.20
N ARG A 129 8.41 -3.42 -2.49
CA ARG A 129 8.44 -2.02 -2.95
C ARG A 129 9.23 -1.84 -4.24
N ALA A 130 10.34 -2.55 -4.42
CA ALA A 130 11.10 -2.51 -5.66
C ALA A 130 10.26 -3.06 -6.83
N THR A 131 9.47 -4.12 -6.61
CA THR A 131 8.55 -4.67 -7.59
C THR A 131 7.39 -3.71 -7.87
N GLU A 132 6.76 -3.13 -6.83
CA GLU A 132 5.70 -2.13 -6.97
C GLU A 132 6.19 -0.89 -7.74
N ALA A 133 7.40 -0.41 -7.46
CA ALA A 133 8.01 0.69 -8.19
C ALA A 133 8.22 0.35 -9.67
N ALA A 134 8.74 -0.86 -9.97
CA ALA A 134 8.95 -1.32 -11.34
C ALA A 134 7.63 -1.44 -12.13
N VAL A 135 6.57 -1.93 -11.49
CA VAL A 135 5.21 -1.95 -12.07
C VAL A 135 4.69 -0.53 -12.29
N GLY A 136 4.88 0.35 -11.31
CA GLY A 136 4.49 1.77 -11.42
C GLY A 136 5.17 2.47 -12.58
N ASP A 137 6.49 2.33 -12.70
CA ASP A 137 7.29 2.91 -13.79
C ASP A 137 6.85 2.36 -15.16
N PHE A 138 6.61 1.05 -15.25
CA PHE A 138 6.12 0.42 -16.49
C PHE A 138 4.76 1.00 -16.91
N LEU A 139 3.78 1.04 -16.00
CA LEU A 139 2.46 1.57 -16.31
C LEU A 139 2.50 3.07 -16.62
N GLN A 140 3.36 3.83 -15.91
CA GLN A 140 3.58 5.25 -16.16
C GLN A 140 4.16 5.50 -17.56
N ASP A 141 5.17 4.70 -17.97
CA ASP A 141 5.79 4.81 -19.29
C ASP A 141 4.81 4.45 -20.40
N LEU A 142 3.98 3.44 -20.18
CA LEU A 142 2.96 2.99 -21.10
C LEU A 142 1.88 4.06 -21.30
N LEU A 143 1.30 4.56 -20.21
CA LEU A 143 0.25 5.59 -20.25
C LEU A 143 0.76 6.94 -20.76
N GLY A 144 1.98 7.30 -20.40
CA GLY A 144 2.67 8.52 -20.85
C GLY A 144 3.20 8.42 -22.28
N ARG A 145 2.97 7.31 -23.00
CA ARG A 145 3.47 7.05 -24.36
C ARG A 145 5.00 7.15 -24.47
N ARG A 146 5.73 6.91 -23.39
CA ARG A 146 7.20 6.80 -23.42
C ARG A 146 7.64 5.41 -23.88
N LEU A 147 6.78 4.41 -23.71
CA LEU A 147 6.95 3.05 -24.20
C LEU A 147 5.86 2.77 -25.24
N THR A 148 6.24 2.71 -26.53
CA THR A 148 5.29 2.57 -27.65
C THR A 148 5.60 1.39 -28.57
N ASP A 149 6.82 0.86 -28.49
CA ASP A 149 7.23 -0.30 -29.26
C ASP A 149 6.64 -1.58 -28.70
N ARG A 150 5.98 -2.38 -29.55
CA ARG A 150 5.28 -3.60 -29.16
C ARG A 150 6.19 -4.61 -28.44
N ASP A 151 7.37 -4.86 -29.00
CA ASP A 151 8.25 -5.91 -28.49
C ASP A 151 8.86 -5.50 -27.15
N ASN A 152 9.17 -4.23 -26.96
CA ASN A 152 9.60 -3.68 -25.67
C ASN A 152 8.48 -3.73 -24.63
N ILE A 153 7.23 -3.46 -25.01
CA ILE A 153 6.08 -3.58 -24.09
C ILE A 153 5.92 -5.03 -23.64
N VAL A 154 5.93 -5.98 -24.57
CA VAL A 154 5.81 -7.41 -24.28
C VAL A 154 6.94 -7.89 -23.37
N ALA A 155 8.20 -7.51 -23.71
CA ALA A 155 9.37 -7.89 -22.91
C ALA A 155 9.28 -7.38 -21.46
N ARG A 156 9.03 -6.08 -21.26
CA ARG A 156 8.92 -5.48 -19.92
C ARG A 156 7.74 -6.02 -19.12
N ALA A 157 6.58 -6.22 -19.77
CA ALA A 157 5.44 -6.85 -19.11
C ALA A 157 5.77 -8.29 -18.68
N GLY A 158 6.47 -9.06 -19.54
CA GLY A 158 6.93 -10.41 -19.25
C GLY A 158 7.90 -10.48 -18.07
N GLU A 159 8.84 -9.52 -17.94
CA GLU A 159 9.74 -9.40 -16.79
C GLU A 159 8.98 -9.19 -15.47
N LEU A 160 7.81 -8.53 -15.54
CA LEU A 160 6.91 -8.30 -14.41
C LEU A 160 5.90 -9.43 -14.18
N GLY A 161 6.01 -10.51 -14.96
CA GLY A 161 5.13 -11.68 -14.87
C GLY A 161 3.77 -11.52 -15.56
N CYS A 162 3.63 -10.56 -16.48
CA CYS A 162 2.39 -10.27 -17.20
C CYS A 162 2.58 -10.53 -18.71
N ASP A 163 1.94 -11.58 -19.23
CA ASP A 163 1.98 -11.86 -20.68
C ASP A 163 0.88 -11.06 -21.40
N VAL A 164 1.28 -10.07 -22.17
CA VAL A 164 0.39 -9.21 -22.97
C VAL A 164 0.46 -9.53 -24.47
N THR A 165 1.05 -10.63 -24.87
CA THR A 165 1.21 -11.00 -26.30
C THR A 165 -0.12 -11.14 -27.04
N ALA A 166 -1.17 -11.62 -26.36
CA ALA A 166 -2.54 -11.72 -26.86
C ALA A 166 -3.36 -10.43 -26.67
N GLY A 167 -2.71 -9.35 -26.18
CA GLY A 167 -3.35 -8.12 -25.80
C GLY A 167 -3.73 -8.07 -24.33
N ALA A 168 -4.34 -6.95 -23.92
CA ALA A 168 -4.76 -6.74 -22.54
C ALA A 168 -5.86 -5.68 -22.44
N SER A 169 -6.43 -5.53 -21.25
CA SER A 169 -7.37 -4.45 -20.93
C SER A 169 -6.82 -3.61 -19.77
N MET A 170 -7.15 -2.33 -19.77
CA MET A 170 -6.83 -1.40 -18.68
C MET A 170 -8.06 -1.17 -17.80
N ILE A 171 -7.85 -1.15 -16.50
CA ILE A 171 -8.88 -0.85 -15.51
C ILE A 171 -8.39 0.31 -14.66
N VAL A 172 -9.22 1.32 -14.46
CA VAL A 172 -8.97 2.44 -13.54
C VAL A 172 -9.89 2.29 -12.35
N VAL A 173 -9.31 2.45 -11.18
CA VAL A 173 -10.02 2.33 -9.90
C VAL A 173 -9.90 3.65 -9.14
N ARG A 174 -11.02 4.18 -8.70
CA ARG A 174 -11.11 5.32 -7.79
C ARG A 174 -11.84 4.88 -6.53
N ALA A 175 -11.23 5.09 -5.41
CA ALA A 175 -11.87 4.91 -4.12
C ALA A 175 -11.64 6.17 -3.29
N ARG A 176 -12.72 6.74 -2.77
CA ARG A 176 -12.68 7.97 -1.98
C ARG A 176 -13.31 7.71 -0.62
N PRO A 177 -12.61 7.99 0.48
CA PRO A 177 -13.18 7.85 1.82
C PRO A 177 -14.33 8.85 1.99
N GLN A 178 -15.42 8.41 2.64
CA GLN A 178 -16.57 9.26 2.98
C GLN A 178 -16.35 10.08 4.25
N GLY A 179 -15.28 9.82 4.99
CA GLY A 179 -14.88 10.51 6.20
C GLY A 179 -13.36 10.63 6.33
N PRO A 180 -12.88 11.20 7.44
CA PRO A 180 -11.45 11.25 7.74
C PRO A 180 -10.87 9.83 7.82
N GLU A 181 -9.79 9.56 7.11
CA GLU A 181 -9.08 8.29 7.13
C GLU A 181 -7.67 8.46 7.69
N GLU A 182 -7.28 7.56 8.57
CA GLU A 182 -5.94 7.50 9.15
C GLU A 182 -5.02 6.62 8.29
N GLY A 183 -3.75 6.99 8.24
CA GLY A 183 -2.70 6.25 7.54
C GLY A 183 -2.77 6.37 6.02
N ASP A 184 -2.04 5.49 5.34
CA ASP A 184 -2.01 5.45 3.87
C ASP A 184 -3.18 4.63 3.31
N TRP A 185 -4.35 5.26 3.24
CA TRP A 185 -5.54 4.63 2.69
C TRP A 185 -5.37 4.28 1.18
N ARG A 186 -4.51 4.99 0.43
CA ARG A 186 -4.24 4.68 -0.98
C ARG A 186 -3.52 3.35 -1.14
N ALA A 187 -2.55 3.07 -0.27
CA ALA A 187 -1.88 1.76 -0.24
C ALA A 187 -2.87 0.63 0.09
N ARG A 188 -3.81 0.86 1.02
CA ARG A 188 -4.88 -0.11 1.30
C ARG A 188 -5.78 -0.35 0.10
N VAL A 189 -6.20 0.71 -0.60
CA VAL A 189 -7.01 0.59 -1.83
C VAL A 189 -6.26 -0.21 -2.89
N LEU A 190 -4.98 0.09 -3.11
CA LEU A 190 -4.12 -0.65 -4.06
C LEU A 190 -4.08 -2.14 -3.72
N THR A 191 -3.76 -2.49 -2.47
CA THR A 191 -3.66 -3.89 -2.01
C THR A 191 -4.98 -4.65 -2.19
N VAL A 192 -6.11 -4.03 -1.85
CA VAL A 192 -7.43 -4.67 -1.99
C VAL A 192 -7.83 -4.82 -3.46
N ALA A 193 -7.61 -3.81 -4.28
CA ALA A 193 -7.92 -3.86 -5.70
C ALA A 193 -7.05 -4.88 -6.45
N GLU A 194 -5.75 -4.95 -6.13
CA GLU A 194 -4.82 -5.93 -6.66
C GLU A 194 -5.25 -7.36 -6.32
N ARG A 195 -5.65 -7.60 -5.06
CA ARG A 195 -6.20 -8.91 -4.65
C ARG A 195 -7.42 -9.30 -5.47
N GLY A 196 -8.36 -8.37 -5.68
CA GLY A 196 -9.53 -8.58 -6.52
C GLY A 196 -9.15 -8.93 -7.97
N ALA A 197 -8.21 -8.20 -8.54
CA ALA A 197 -7.73 -8.45 -9.90
C ALA A 197 -7.03 -9.80 -10.03
N ARG A 198 -6.07 -10.10 -9.15
CA ARG A 198 -5.29 -11.34 -9.16
C ARG A 198 -6.11 -12.58 -8.77
N GLY A 199 -7.23 -12.39 -8.09
CA GLY A 199 -8.20 -13.47 -7.82
C GLY A 199 -8.87 -14.02 -9.08
N VAL A 200 -8.93 -13.22 -10.15
CA VAL A 200 -9.48 -13.61 -11.47
C VAL A 200 -8.36 -13.85 -12.48
N GLU A 201 -7.45 -12.90 -12.59
CA GLU A 201 -6.30 -12.97 -13.51
C GLU A 201 -5.00 -12.72 -12.71
N ARG A 202 -4.29 -13.82 -12.45
CA ARG A 202 -3.12 -13.86 -11.56
C ARG A 202 -1.99 -12.95 -12.01
N ALA A 203 -1.84 -12.77 -13.32
CA ALA A 203 -0.80 -11.98 -13.93
C ALA A 203 -1.16 -10.49 -14.08
N SER A 204 -2.25 -10.02 -13.44
CA SER A 204 -2.60 -8.60 -13.45
C SER A 204 -1.55 -7.77 -12.71
N LEU A 205 -1.18 -6.62 -13.28
CA LEU A 205 -0.29 -5.64 -12.70
C LEU A 205 -1.11 -4.44 -12.20
N ALA A 206 -0.88 -4.01 -10.98
CA ALA A 206 -1.57 -2.86 -10.37
C ALA A 206 -0.57 -1.86 -9.80
N ALA A 207 -0.77 -0.58 -10.06
CA ALA A 207 0.01 0.49 -9.45
C ALA A 207 -0.75 1.82 -9.42
N LEU A 208 -0.27 2.72 -8.55
CA LEU A 208 -0.63 4.13 -8.59
C LEU A 208 0.25 4.84 -9.63
N ALA A 209 -0.36 5.23 -10.75
CA ALA A 209 0.32 5.94 -11.84
C ALA A 209 -0.10 7.41 -11.90
N GLU A 210 0.85 8.30 -12.20
CA GLU A 210 0.56 9.70 -12.47
C GLU A 210 0.03 9.82 -13.90
N VAL A 211 -1.24 10.12 -14.04
CA VAL A 211 -1.86 10.30 -15.35
C VAL A 211 -1.91 11.77 -15.68
N GLY A 212 -1.11 12.20 -16.64
CA GLY A 212 -0.95 13.59 -17.07
C GLY A 212 -2.14 14.14 -17.86
N TRP A 213 -3.36 14.00 -17.35
CA TRP A 213 -4.56 14.60 -17.92
C TRP A 213 -4.96 15.78 -17.05
N SER A 214 -4.44 16.97 -17.39
CA SER A 214 -4.97 18.22 -16.85
C SER A 214 -6.47 18.26 -17.10
N ARG A 215 -7.26 18.42 -16.03
CA ARG A 215 -8.67 18.81 -16.17
C ARG A 215 -8.71 20.17 -16.89
N HIS A 216 -8.90 20.14 -18.20
CA HIS A 216 -9.23 21.34 -18.95
C HIS A 216 -10.64 21.79 -18.54
N GLY A 217 -10.71 22.78 -17.64
CA GLY A 217 -11.99 23.34 -17.23
C GLY A 217 -12.01 24.18 -15.96
N GLN A 218 -10.91 24.28 -15.23
CA GLN A 218 -10.82 25.26 -14.14
C GLN A 218 -9.93 26.41 -14.58
N GLY A 219 -10.51 27.64 -14.53
CA GLY A 219 -9.83 28.87 -14.91
C GLY A 219 -8.56 29.14 -14.08
N PRO A 220 -7.80 30.20 -14.43
CA PRO A 220 -6.46 30.43 -13.91
C PRO A 220 -6.53 30.83 -12.43
N ASN A 221 -6.46 29.86 -11.53
CA ASN A 221 -6.10 30.06 -10.14
C ASN A 221 -4.70 29.49 -9.98
N GLU A 222 -3.71 30.34 -10.13
CA GLU A 222 -2.27 30.02 -10.20
C GLU A 222 -1.65 29.51 -8.90
N ASP A 223 -2.42 29.27 -7.83
CA ASP A 223 -1.91 28.83 -6.51
C ASP A 223 -2.23 27.39 -6.12
N ALA A 224 -2.89 26.61 -6.96
CA ALA A 224 -2.97 25.17 -6.77
C ALA A 224 -1.87 24.53 -7.61
N GLY A 225 -0.69 24.31 -7.02
CA GLY A 225 0.32 23.45 -7.62
C GLY A 225 -0.38 22.19 -8.11
N ALA A 226 -0.34 21.95 -9.42
CA ALA A 226 -0.98 20.80 -10.05
C ALA A 226 -0.43 19.52 -9.37
N ARG A 227 -1.10 19.05 -8.31
CA ARG A 227 -0.88 17.72 -7.78
C ARG A 227 -1.35 16.80 -8.89
N LEU A 228 -0.40 16.22 -9.60
CA LEU A 228 -0.65 15.07 -10.47
C LEU A 228 -1.43 14.06 -9.62
N GLU A 229 -2.72 13.91 -9.89
CA GLU A 229 -3.54 12.94 -9.17
C GLU A 229 -3.04 11.56 -9.60
N ARG A 230 -2.58 10.77 -8.62
CA ARG A 230 -2.22 9.38 -8.85
C ARG A 230 -3.50 8.58 -8.96
N GLU A 231 -3.70 7.98 -10.13
CA GLU A 231 -4.80 7.05 -10.39
C GLU A 231 -4.34 5.62 -10.14
N LEU A 232 -5.17 4.81 -9.53
CA LEU A 232 -4.93 3.39 -9.46
C LEU A 232 -5.28 2.75 -10.80
N VAL A 233 -4.26 2.22 -11.46
CA VAL A 233 -4.37 1.60 -12.79
C VAL A 233 -4.00 0.14 -12.68
N ILE A 234 -4.80 -0.71 -13.33
CA ILE A 234 -4.58 -2.15 -13.39
C ILE A 234 -4.54 -2.57 -14.86
N LEU A 235 -3.45 -3.22 -15.24
CA LEU A 235 -3.30 -3.91 -16.52
C LEU A 235 -3.67 -5.38 -16.30
N THR A 236 -4.69 -5.87 -16.99
CA THR A 236 -5.07 -7.27 -16.95
C THR A 236 -4.87 -7.91 -18.33
N PRO A 237 -4.01 -8.97 -18.42
CA PRO A 237 -3.74 -9.68 -19.67
C PRO A 237 -4.90 -10.62 -20.02
N ALA A 238 -6.12 -10.08 -19.96
CA ALA A 238 -7.34 -10.82 -20.26
C ALA A 238 -7.41 -11.09 -21.76
N VAL A 239 -7.70 -12.32 -22.12
CA VAL A 239 -7.81 -12.76 -23.53
C VAL A 239 -9.09 -12.26 -24.21
N ASP A 240 -10.07 -11.78 -23.45
CA ASP A 240 -11.35 -11.27 -23.95
C ASP A 240 -12.02 -10.25 -23.01
N MET A 241 -13.07 -9.60 -23.51
CA MET A 241 -13.87 -8.63 -22.76
C MET A 241 -14.59 -9.25 -21.56
N ALA A 242 -14.92 -10.54 -21.60
CA ALA A 242 -15.60 -11.20 -20.50
C ALA A 242 -14.66 -11.42 -19.32
N ALA A 243 -13.39 -11.72 -19.56
CA ALA A 243 -12.37 -11.82 -18.53
C ALA A 243 -12.14 -10.45 -17.86
N ALA A 244 -11.95 -9.37 -18.65
CA ALA A 244 -11.81 -8.02 -18.13
C ALA A 244 -13.02 -7.57 -17.29
N LYS A 245 -14.24 -7.93 -17.72
CA LYS A 245 -15.46 -7.67 -16.96
C LYS A 245 -15.47 -8.43 -15.63
N ARG A 246 -15.11 -9.71 -15.62
CA ARG A 246 -15.04 -10.49 -14.37
C ARG A 246 -14.00 -9.90 -13.40
N THR A 247 -12.87 -9.45 -13.94
CA THR A 247 -11.82 -8.80 -13.13
C THR A 247 -12.33 -7.51 -12.51
N ALA A 248 -12.98 -6.63 -13.30
CA ALA A 248 -13.57 -5.39 -12.77
C ALA A 248 -14.61 -5.66 -11.67
N ALA A 249 -15.52 -6.61 -11.90
CA ALA A 249 -16.53 -6.99 -10.92
C ALA A 249 -15.93 -7.61 -9.64
N ALA A 250 -14.81 -8.34 -9.75
CA ALA A 250 -14.09 -8.87 -8.58
C ALA A 250 -13.43 -7.74 -7.78
N ILE A 251 -12.82 -6.76 -8.45
CA ILE A 251 -12.25 -5.57 -7.81
C ILE A 251 -13.33 -4.81 -7.02
N VAL A 252 -14.50 -4.58 -7.63
CA VAL A 252 -15.62 -3.91 -6.94
C VAL A 252 -15.99 -4.67 -5.66
N ARG A 253 -16.21 -5.97 -5.74
CA ARG A 253 -16.60 -6.79 -4.57
C ARG A 253 -15.55 -6.75 -3.46
N GLU A 254 -14.27 -6.86 -3.80
CA GLU A 254 -13.18 -6.81 -2.81
C GLU A 254 -13.08 -5.44 -2.15
N LEU A 255 -13.24 -4.36 -2.92
CA LEU A 255 -13.21 -3.00 -2.37
C LEU A 255 -14.41 -2.71 -1.48
N GLU A 256 -15.62 -3.09 -1.88
CA GLU A 256 -16.83 -2.91 -1.07
C GLU A 256 -16.78 -3.71 0.24
N ALA A 257 -16.22 -4.94 0.19
CA ALA A 257 -16.07 -5.78 1.36
C ALA A 257 -14.91 -5.34 2.28
N GLY A 258 -13.78 -4.92 1.70
CA GLY A 258 -12.57 -4.61 2.44
C GLY A 258 -12.44 -3.16 2.91
N LEU A 259 -13.21 -2.24 2.31
CA LEU A 259 -13.16 -0.80 2.59
C LEU A 259 -14.56 -0.21 2.80
N PRO A 260 -15.25 -0.61 3.88
CA PRO A 260 -16.54 -0.02 4.22
C PRO A 260 -16.35 1.49 4.48
N GLY A 261 -17.25 2.32 3.93
CA GLY A 261 -17.15 3.79 4.05
C GLY A 261 -16.37 4.47 2.93
N PHE A 262 -16.01 3.72 1.87
CA PHE A 262 -15.48 4.32 0.64
C PHE A 262 -16.52 4.37 -0.47
N THR A 263 -16.48 5.43 -1.26
CA THR A 263 -17.16 5.46 -2.56
C THR A 263 -16.21 4.87 -3.59
N VAL A 264 -16.66 3.84 -4.31
CA VAL A 264 -15.83 3.10 -5.27
C VAL A 264 -16.34 3.33 -6.69
N THR A 265 -15.42 3.55 -7.62
CA THR A 265 -15.67 3.61 -9.06
C THR A 265 -14.61 2.77 -9.78
N VAL A 266 -15.04 1.78 -10.55
CA VAL A 266 -14.17 0.91 -11.35
C VAL A 266 -14.58 1.04 -12.82
N ALA A 267 -13.63 1.41 -13.65
CA ALA A 267 -13.90 1.60 -15.07
C ALA A 267 -12.89 0.83 -15.91
N ARG A 268 -13.34 0.28 -17.02
CA ARG A 268 -12.50 -0.56 -17.90
C ARG A 268 -12.51 -0.08 -19.34
N SER A 269 -11.39 -0.27 -20.01
CA SER A 269 -11.23 -0.10 -21.45
C SER A 269 -11.92 -1.21 -22.25
N ARG A 270 -11.88 -1.08 -23.54
CA ARG A 270 -11.95 -2.22 -24.46
C ARG A 270 -10.69 -3.07 -24.35
N HIS A 271 -10.78 -4.30 -24.84
CA HIS A 271 -9.59 -5.13 -25.01
C HIS A 271 -8.74 -4.61 -26.17
N ALA A 272 -7.48 -4.27 -25.90
CA ALA A 272 -6.48 -3.93 -26.90
C ALA A 272 -5.78 -5.22 -27.34
N THR A 273 -5.99 -5.63 -28.57
CA THR A 273 -5.38 -6.85 -29.13
C THR A 273 -3.90 -6.66 -29.48
N ASP A 274 -3.50 -5.40 -29.75
CA ASP A 274 -2.10 -5.07 -29.96
C ASP A 274 -1.56 -4.36 -28.69
N PRO A 275 -0.50 -4.86 -28.07
CA PRO A 275 0.17 -4.20 -26.94
C PRO A 275 0.56 -2.73 -27.21
N ALA A 276 0.87 -2.36 -28.43
CA ALA A 276 1.17 -0.98 -28.81
C ALA A 276 -0.02 -0.03 -28.60
N ASP A 277 -1.26 -0.53 -28.58
CA ASP A 277 -2.47 0.25 -28.33
C ASP A 277 -2.87 0.35 -26.85
N LEU A 278 -2.11 -0.23 -25.92
CA LEU A 278 -2.42 -0.20 -24.49
C LEU A 278 -2.49 1.21 -23.91
N HIS A 279 -1.72 2.17 -24.45
CA HIS A 279 -1.83 3.58 -24.07
C HIS A 279 -3.23 4.15 -24.38
N ARG A 280 -3.87 3.71 -25.48
CA ARG A 280 -5.26 4.09 -25.82
C ARG A 280 -6.25 3.42 -24.89
N ALA A 281 -6.02 2.14 -24.56
CA ALA A 281 -6.84 1.44 -23.58
C ALA A 281 -6.80 2.16 -22.22
N GLY A 282 -5.65 2.66 -21.79
CA GLY A 282 -5.53 3.51 -20.61
C GLY A 282 -6.39 4.77 -20.69
N ALA A 283 -6.33 5.50 -21.81
CA ALA A 283 -7.15 6.68 -22.05
C ALA A 283 -8.66 6.36 -22.06
N GLU A 284 -9.06 5.23 -22.63
CA GLU A 284 -10.45 4.75 -22.61
C GLU A 284 -10.94 4.46 -21.18
N ALA A 285 -10.14 3.76 -20.37
CA ALA A 285 -10.48 3.45 -18.99
C ALA A 285 -10.61 4.72 -18.13
N LEU A 286 -9.73 5.70 -18.33
CA LEU A 286 -9.79 6.99 -17.65
C LEU A 286 -11.03 7.79 -18.03
N LEU A 287 -11.38 7.85 -19.31
CA LEU A 287 -12.60 8.50 -19.74
C LEU A 287 -13.82 7.82 -19.13
N ALA A 288 -13.87 6.49 -19.14
CA ALA A 288 -14.94 5.74 -18.52
C ALA A 288 -15.04 6.01 -17.01
N ALA A 289 -13.90 6.12 -16.31
CA ALA A 289 -13.83 6.47 -14.88
C ALA A 289 -14.41 7.89 -14.62
N ASN A 290 -14.05 8.87 -15.44
CA ASN A 290 -14.57 10.23 -15.34
C ASN A 290 -16.11 10.26 -15.53
N VAL A 291 -16.62 9.52 -16.53
CA VAL A 291 -18.06 9.42 -16.79
C VAL A 291 -18.78 8.69 -15.66
N ALA A 292 -18.22 7.59 -15.17
CA ALA A 292 -18.79 6.81 -14.08
C ALA A 292 -18.89 7.65 -12.80
N GLU A 293 -17.81 8.33 -12.42
CA GLU A 293 -17.76 9.21 -11.24
C GLU A 293 -18.79 10.35 -11.35
N ALA A 294 -18.86 11.02 -12.52
CA ALA A 294 -19.83 12.08 -12.76
C ALA A 294 -21.29 11.61 -12.69
N ARG A 295 -21.57 10.32 -12.95
CA ARG A 295 -22.89 9.70 -12.91
C ARG A 295 -23.17 8.93 -11.63
N GLY A 296 -22.20 8.87 -10.68
CA GLY A 296 -22.32 8.11 -9.44
C GLY A 296 -22.43 6.59 -9.66
N LEU A 297 -21.75 6.07 -10.70
CA LEU A 297 -21.76 4.64 -11.03
C LEU A 297 -20.54 3.94 -10.41
N THR A 298 -20.76 2.76 -9.84
CA THR A 298 -19.69 1.92 -9.28
C THR A 298 -18.87 1.24 -10.38
N GLU A 299 -19.49 0.82 -11.48
CA GLU A 299 -18.80 0.18 -12.61
C GLU A 299 -19.26 0.78 -13.94
N LEU A 300 -18.31 0.98 -14.87
CA LEU A 300 -18.61 1.39 -16.24
C LEU A 300 -17.56 0.88 -17.22
N SER A 301 -17.98 0.38 -18.38
CA SER A 301 -17.08 0.11 -19.49
C SER A 301 -17.01 1.30 -20.45
N PHE A 302 -15.88 1.46 -21.14
CA PHE A 302 -15.76 2.47 -22.19
C PHE A 302 -16.84 2.34 -23.27
N GLU A 303 -17.26 1.13 -23.59
CA GLU A 303 -18.33 0.88 -24.58
C GLU A 303 -19.68 1.48 -24.16
N GLU A 304 -19.92 1.62 -22.86
CA GLU A 304 -21.16 2.13 -22.28
C GLU A 304 -21.14 3.65 -22.05
N THR A 305 -20.02 4.32 -22.35
CA THR A 305 -19.91 5.78 -22.19
C THR A 305 -20.74 6.59 -23.21
N GLY A 306 -21.28 5.95 -24.25
CA GLY A 306 -22.16 6.60 -25.22
C GLY A 306 -21.46 7.70 -26.03
N ALA A 307 -22.05 8.89 -26.09
CA ALA A 307 -21.54 10.04 -26.86
C ALA A 307 -20.20 10.56 -26.32
N TYR A 308 -19.84 10.32 -25.08
CA TYR A 308 -18.55 10.75 -24.51
C TYR A 308 -17.34 10.15 -25.23
N ARG A 309 -17.49 9.04 -25.95
CA ARG A 309 -16.44 8.45 -26.82
C ARG A 309 -15.92 9.43 -27.86
N LEU A 310 -16.73 10.37 -28.29
CA LEU A 310 -16.36 11.40 -29.29
C LEU A 310 -15.36 12.42 -28.72
N LEU A 311 -15.25 12.53 -27.40
CA LEU A 311 -14.31 13.45 -26.74
C LEU A 311 -12.88 12.89 -26.69
N LEU A 312 -12.71 11.57 -26.79
CA LEU A 312 -11.40 10.92 -26.64
C LEU A 312 -10.33 11.48 -27.61
N PRO A 313 -10.60 11.67 -28.92
CA PRO A 313 -9.62 12.25 -29.85
C PRO A 313 -9.21 13.67 -29.53
N ALA A 314 -10.08 14.45 -28.89
CA ALA A 314 -9.79 15.81 -28.47
C ALA A 314 -8.93 15.86 -27.19
N MET A 315 -8.97 14.81 -26.39
CA MET A 315 -8.24 14.67 -25.13
C MET A 315 -6.86 14.00 -25.31
N SER A 316 -6.57 13.44 -26.49
CA SER A 316 -5.34 12.69 -26.81
C SER A 316 -4.29 13.57 -27.51
N LYS A 317 -4.57 14.84 -27.74
CA LYS A 317 -3.66 15.86 -28.30
C LYS A 317 -3.03 16.67 -27.19
#